data_5bcb5ba6ca3644befa45228adbafbe27
#
_entry.id   5bcb5ba6ca3644befa45228adbafbe27
#
_cell.length_a   1.000
_cell.length_b   1.000
_cell.length_c   1.000
_cell.angle_alpha   90.00
_cell.angle_beta   90.00
_cell.angle_gamma   90.00
#
_symmetry.space_group_name_H-M   'P 1'
#
loop_
_entity.id
_entity.type
_entity.pdbx_description
1 polymer ?
#
loop_
_entity_poly.entity_id
_entity_poly.type
_entity_poly.pdbx_seq_one_letter_code
_entity_poly.pdbx_strand_id
1 'polypeptide(L)'
;YVAHHGALGSFATIYIPDELEIMSTISKLKDLNGIVEVLGKKEACERFDLPGDRIGDIVIISEESKVLGINPDHHDFSGLDVPLRSHGGLSEQAVPLISSKTFKTEATKGIKLRNFDAFHLGLNLT
;
A
#
# COMPACT_ATOMS: atom_id res chain seq x y z
N TYR A 1 16.59 13.04 -1.66
CA TYR A 1 16.68 11.99 -2.69
C TYR A 1 17.52 12.50 -3.84
N VAL A 2 18.67 11.90 -4.05
CA VAL A 2 19.54 12.23 -5.20
C VAL A 2 19.11 11.45 -6.44
N ALA A 3 18.55 10.27 -6.26
CA ALA A 3 17.95 9.45 -7.33
C ALA A 3 16.83 8.56 -6.78
N HIS A 4 15.79 8.36 -7.58
CA HIS A 4 14.73 7.40 -7.28
C HIS A 4 15.15 6.02 -7.78
N HIS A 5 15.17 5.03 -6.91
CA HIS A 5 15.60 3.67 -7.25
C HIS A 5 14.54 2.86 -8.03
N GLY A 6 13.42 3.45 -8.41
CA GLY A 6 12.39 2.83 -9.24
C GLY A 6 11.47 1.83 -8.56
N ALA A 7 11.69 1.51 -7.27
CA ALA A 7 10.79 0.66 -6.50
C ALA A 7 9.63 1.48 -5.91
N LEU A 8 8.42 0.94 -6.02
CA LEU A 8 7.18 1.56 -5.53
C LEU A 8 6.68 0.92 -4.23
N GLY A 9 7.41 -0.03 -3.68
CA GLY A 9 6.92 -0.87 -2.60
C GLY A 9 5.95 -1.93 -3.11
N SER A 10 5.03 -2.37 -2.26
CA SER A 10 4.04 -3.40 -2.60
C SER A 10 2.71 -2.82 -3.09
N PHE A 11 2.59 -1.51 -3.18
CA PHE A 11 1.38 -0.80 -3.62
C PHE A 11 1.70 0.17 -4.74
N ALA A 12 0.91 0.14 -5.80
CA ALA A 12 0.96 1.13 -6.86
C ALA A 12 -0.43 1.48 -7.39
N THR A 13 -0.54 2.66 -7.95
CA THR A 13 -1.74 3.12 -8.66
C THR A 13 -1.37 3.42 -10.11
N ILE A 14 -2.23 3.01 -11.02
CA ILE A 14 -2.03 3.10 -12.47
C ILE A 14 -3.09 4.04 -13.05
N TYR A 15 -2.63 4.98 -13.86
CA TYR A 15 -3.50 5.88 -14.61
C TYR A 15 -3.61 5.37 -16.05
N ILE A 16 -4.81 5.20 -16.55
CA ILE A 16 -5.11 4.67 -17.88
C ILE A 16 -5.66 5.80 -18.74
N PRO A 17 -4.97 6.17 -19.84
CA PRO A 17 -5.42 7.25 -20.72
C PRO A 17 -6.75 6.99 -21.41
N ASP A 18 -7.06 5.73 -21.73
CA ASP A 18 -8.31 5.31 -22.36
C ASP A 18 -9.12 4.44 -21.39
N GLU A 19 -10.26 4.96 -20.94
CA GLU A 19 -11.16 4.26 -20.01
C GLU A 19 -11.63 2.89 -20.53
N LEU A 20 -11.71 2.70 -21.85
CA LEU A 20 -12.11 1.44 -22.47
C LEU A 20 -11.08 0.32 -22.22
N GLU A 21 -9.84 0.68 -21.90
CA GLU A 21 -8.77 -0.28 -21.64
C GLU A 21 -8.69 -0.72 -20.15
N ILE A 22 -9.41 -0.07 -19.24
CA ILE A 22 -9.31 -0.35 -17.79
C ILE A 22 -9.59 -1.81 -17.50
N MET A 23 -10.71 -2.36 -17.96
CA MET A 23 -11.10 -3.74 -17.66
C MET A 23 -10.15 -4.78 -18.27
N SER A 24 -9.69 -4.55 -19.50
CA SER A 24 -8.72 -5.42 -20.15
C SER A 24 -7.37 -5.39 -19.43
N THR A 25 -6.96 -4.23 -18.96
CA THR A 25 -5.73 -4.05 -18.17
C THR A 25 -5.84 -4.75 -16.81
N ILE A 26 -6.96 -4.60 -16.09
CA ILE A 26 -7.21 -5.31 -14.83
C ILE A 26 -7.08 -6.83 -15.05
N SER A 27 -7.68 -7.37 -16.12
CA SER A 27 -7.59 -8.79 -16.42
C SER A 27 -6.14 -9.25 -16.62
N LYS A 28 -5.39 -8.53 -17.44
CA LYS A 28 -3.96 -8.85 -17.69
C LYS A 28 -3.11 -8.77 -16.42
N LEU A 29 -3.36 -7.78 -15.57
CA LEU A 29 -2.61 -7.60 -14.32
C LEU A 29 -2.90 -8.71 -13.30
N LYS A 30 -4.13 -9.23 -13.25
CA LYS A 30 -4.50 -10.35 -12.37
C LYS A 30 -3.75 -11.65 -12.70
N ASP A 31 -3.35 -11.83 -13.95
CA ASP A 31 -2.61 -13.01 -14.42
C ASP A 31 -1.11 -12.93 -14.13
N LEU A 32 -0.61 -11.78 -13.64
CA LEU A 32 0.81 -11.61 -13.33
C LEU A 32 1.19 -12.34 -12.04
N ASN A 33 2.28 -13.12 -12.11
CA ASN A 33 2.86 -13.75 -10.93
C ASN A 33 3.40 -12.69 -9.96
N GLY A 34 3.03 -12.81 -8.70
CA GLY A 34 3.49 -11.90 -7.66
C GLY A 34 2.56 -10.72 -7.39
N ILE A 35 1.40 -10.68 -8.03
CA ILE A 35 0.31 -9.75 -7.73
C ILE A 35 -0.77 -10.49 -6.94
N VAL A 36 -1.16 -9.92 -5.80
CA VAL A 36 -2.19 -10.49 -4.92
C VAL A 36 -3.53 -9.81 -5.09
N GLU A 37 -3.53 -8.52 -5.43
CA GLU A 37 -4.76 -7.74 -5.63
C GLU A 37 -4.63 -6.83 -6.84
N VAL A 38 -5.69 -6.78 -7.64
CA VAL A 38 -5.89 -5.78 -8.69
C VAL A 38 -7.32 -5.28 -8.59
N LEU A 39 -7.49 -4.02 -8.25
CA LEU A 39 -8.76 -3.38 -7.97
C LEU A 39 -8.97 -2.18 -8.89
N GLY A 40 -10.21 -2.01 -9.36
CA GLY A 40 -10.60 -0.75 -9.98
C GLY A 40 -10.68 0.39 -8.94
N LYS A 41 -10.58 1.63 -9.38
CA LYS A 41 -10.57 2.84 -8.54
C LYS A 41 -11.66 2.85 -7.47
N LYS A 42 -12.91 2.62 -7.85
CA LYS A 42 -14.04 2.65 -6.91
C LYS A 42 -13.88 1.63 -5.79
N GLU A 43 -13.59 0.38 -6.15
CA GLU A 43 -13.41 -0.72 -5.20
C GLU A 43 -12.22 -0.45 -4.26
N ALA A 44 -11.11 0.06 -4.79
CA ALA A 44 -9.94 0.41 -3.99
C ALA A 44 -10.24 1.55 -3.00
N CYS A 45 -10.99 2.59 -3.42
CA CYS A 45 -11.42 3.66 -2.54
C CYS A 45 -12.27 3.16 -1.38
N GLU A 46 -13.25 2.32 -1.67
CA GLU A 46 -14.15 1.77 -0.65
C GLU A 46 -13.41 0.84 0.33
N ARG A 47 -12.49 0.01 -0.18
CA ARG A 47 -11.79 -0.98 0.64
C ARG A 47 -10.69 -0.38 1.51
N PHE A 48 -9.99 0.63 1.02
CA PHE A 48 -8.81 1.20 1.68
C PHE A 48 -9.00 2.64 2.15
N ASP A 49 -10.20 3.19 2.05
CA ASP A 49 -10.51 4.59 2.37
C ASP A 49 -9.61 5.59 1.63
N LEU A 50 -9.34 5.33 0.35
CA LEU A 50 -8.51 6.18 -0.48
C LEU A 50 -9.31 7.35 -1.07
N PRO A 51 -8.70 8.53 -1.19
CA PRO A 51 -9.36 9.68 -1.81
C PRO A 51 -9.42 9.51 -3.33
N GLY A 52 -10.63 9.34 -3.88
CA GLY A 52 -10.84 9.03 -5.28
C GLY A 52 -10.37 10.10 -6.27
N ASP A 53 -10.17 11.34 -5.81
CA ASP A 53 -9.62 12.45 -6.58
C ASP A 53 -8.09 12.40 -6.73
N ARG A 54 -7.41 11.50 -5.98
CA ARG A 54 -5.95 11.46 -5.89
C ARG A 54 -5.33 10.08 -6.17
N ILE A 55 -6.12 9.11 -6.58
CA ILE A 55 -5.61 7.79 -6.98
C ILE A 55 -5.87 7.54 -8.47
N GLY A 56 -5.09 6.61 -9.05
CA GLY A 56 -5.26 6.17 -10.43
C GLY A 56 -6.52 5.32 -10.63
N ASP A 57 -6.70 4.85 -11.84
CA ASP A 57 -7.87 4.09 -12.27
C ASP A 57 -7.82 2.63 -11.81
N ILE A 58 -6.60 2.11 -11.59
CA ILE A 58 -6.35 0.76 -11.10
C ILE A 58 -5.38 0.85 -9.93
N VAL A 59 -5.63 0.04 -8.89
CA VAL A 59 -4.70 -0.20 -7.77
C VAL A 59 -4.19 -1.63 -7.88
N ILE A 60 -2.88 -1.81 -7.74
CA ILE A 60 -2.23 -3.11 -7.69
C ILE A 60 -1.47 -3.28 -6.38
N ILE A 61 -1.49 -4.49 -5.85
CA ILE A 61 -0.77 -4.86 -4.63
C ILE A 61 -0.01 -6.15 -4.89
N SER A 62 1.29 -6.15 -4.59
CA SER A 62 2.13 -7.33 -4.72
C SER A 62 2.01 -8.26 -3.51
N GLU A 63 2.47 -9.49 -3.70
CA GLU A 63 2.64 -10.45 -2.61
C GLU A 63 3.68 -9.99 -1.59
N GLU A 64 3.64 -10.59 -0.41
CA GLU A 64 4.70 -10.45 0.59
C GLU A 64 6.07 -10.75 -0.02
N SER A 65 7.07 -10.00 0.40
CA SER A 65 8.46 -10.12 -0.09
C SER A 65 8.67 -9.82 -1.58
N LYS A 66 7.71 -9.16 -2.22
CA LYS A 66 7.83 -8.65 -3.59
C LYS A 66 7.59 -7.15 -3.62
N VAL A 67 8.21 -6.49 -4.58
CA VAL A 67 8.05 -5.04 -4.81
C VAL A 67 7.67 -4.79 -6.26
N LEU A 68 6.90 -3.75 -6.46
CA LEU A 68 6.62 -3.19 -7.77
C LEU A 68 7.76 -2.26 -8.16
N GLY A 69 8.28 -2.40 -9.36
CA GLY A 69 9.38 -1.60 -9.87
C GLY A 69 9.38 -1.57 -11.39
N ILE A 70 10.26 -0.75 -11.95
CA ILE A 70 10.34 -0.55 -13.41
C ILE A 70 10.98 -1.75 -14.08
N ASN A 71 12.12 -2.21 -13.54
CA ASN A 71 12.94 -3.24 -14.15
C ASN A 71 13.78 -3.96 -13.08
N PRO A 72 13.84 -5.31 -13.08
CA PRO A 72 14.69 -6.08 -12.17
C PRO A 72 16.17 -5.67 -12.20
N ASP A 73 16.69 -5.27 -13.35
CA ASP A 73 18.10 -4.87 -13.52
C ASP A 73 18.48 -3.61 -12.71
N HIS A 74 17.50 -2.86 -12.24
CA HIS A 74 17.72 -1.69 -11.39
C HIS A 74 17.84 -2.05 -9.89
N HIS A 75 17.69 -3.33 -9.55
CA HIS A 75 17.67 -3.79 -8.17
C HIS A 75 18.64 -4.95 -7.99
N ASP A 76 19.71 -4.69 -7.26
CA ASP A 76 20.65 -5.74 -6.87
C ASP A 76 20.20 -6.39 -5.56
N PHE A 77 19.78 -7.64 -5.63
CA PHE A 77 19.37 -8.46 -4.49
C PHE A 77 20.45 -9.45 -4.04
N SER A 78 21.64 -9.43 -4.65
CA SER A 78 22.70 -10.41 -4.38
C SER A 78 23.21 -10.40 -2.93
N GLY A 79 23.03 -9.29 -2.22
CA GLY A 79 23.37 -9.15 -0.80
C GLY A 79 22.23 -9.43 0.18
N LEU A 80 21.08 -9.94 -0.26
CA LEU A 80 19.96 -10.23 0.63
C LEU A 80 20.01 -11.67 1.13
N ASP A 81 20.36 -11.84 2.41
CA ASP A 81 20.35 -13.14 3.11
C ASP A 81 18.96 -13.46 3.71
N VAL A 82 18.01 -12.55 3.60
CA VAL A 82 16.65 -12.63 4.15
C VAL A 82 15.63 -12.27 3.08
N PRO A 83 14.35 -12.69 3.22
CA PRO A 83 13.30 -12.28 2.30
C PRO A 83 13.22 -10.77 2.19
N LEU A 84 13.02 -10.28 0.97
CA LEU A 84 12.84 -8.85 0.71
C LEU A 84 11.67 -8.32 1.56
N ARG A 85 11.89 -7.20 2.23
CA ARG A 85 10.86 -6.47 2.95
C ARG A 85 10.50 -5.21 2.19
N SER A 86 9.22 -4.93 2.15
CA SER A 86 8.67 -3.80 1.43
C SER A 86 7.75 -2.98 2.33
N HIS A 87 6.92 -2.15 1.75
CA HIS A 87 5.94 -1.32 2.42
C HIS A 87 4.69 -1.17 1.54
N GLY A 88 3.56 -0.84 2.16
CA GLY A 88 2.31 -0.56 1.46
C GLY A 88 1.49 -1.78 1.05
N GLY A 89 1.98 -2.99 1.30
CA GLY A 89 1.25 -4.23 1.01
C GLY A 89 0.26 -4.61 2.10
N LEU A 90 -0.55 -5.63 1.82
CA LEU A 90 -1.50 -6.17 2.78
C LEU A 90 -0.80 -6.85 3.97
N SER A 91 0.38 -7.43 3.75
CA SER A 91 1.22 -8.03 4.78
C SER A 91 1.83 -7.02 5.75
N GLU A 92 1.97 -5.76 5.36
CA GLU A 92 2.58 -4.68 6.15
C GLU A 92 1.56 -3.78 6.86
N GLN A 93 0.29 -4.18 6.95
CA GLN A 93 -0.77 -3.39 7.61
C GLN A 93 -0.64 -3.33 9.13
N ALA A 94 -0.06 -4.35 9.76
CA ALA A 94 0.14 -4.38 11.20
C ALA A 94 1.42 -3.63 11.57
N VAL A 95 1.26 -2.37 11.97
CA VAL A 95 2.37 -1.50 12.37
C VAL A 95 2.23 -1.06 13.83
N PRO A 96 3.35 -0.80 14.56
CA PRO A 96 3.28 -0.32 15.92
C PRO A 96 2.77 1.11 15.99
N LEU A 97 1.92 1.39 17.00
CA LEU A 97 1.59 2.74 17.44
C LEU A 97 2.27 2.98 18.79
N ILE A 98 3.27 3.88 18.81
CA ILE A 98 4.05 4.19 20.01
C ILE A 98 3.71 5.61 20.45
N SER A 99 3.35 5.76 21.72
CA SER A 99 3.08 7.06 22.34
C SER A 99 3.99 7.28 23.55
N SER A 100 4.45 8.51 23.74
CA SER A 100 5.18 8.94 24.94
C SER A 100 4.27 9.11 26.16
N LYS A 101 2.96 9.14 25.96
CA LYS A 101 1.94 9.25 27.00
C LYS A 101 0.94 8.10 26.90
N THR A 102 0.37 7.70 28.01
CA THR A 102 -0.68 6.68 28.04
C THR A 102 -1.97 7.24 27.46
N PHE A 103 -2.55 6.51 26.52
CA PHE A 103 -3.89 6.82 26.01
C PHE A 103 -4.96 6.50 27.05
N LYS A 104 -6.04 7.25 27.05
CA LYS A 104 -7.24 6.93 27.83
C LYS A 104 -7.80 5.59 27.33
N THR A 105 -7.84 4.58 28.19
CA THR A 105 -8.17 3.19 27.83
C THR A 105 -9.51 3.07 27.09
N GLU A 106 -10.50 3.86 27.48
CA GLU A 106 -11.83 3.83 26.84
C GLU A 106 -11.80 4.33 25.39
N ALA A 107 -10.82 5.16 25.04
CA ALA A 107 -10.71 5.75 23.71
C ALA A 107 -10.23 4.77 22.62
N THR A 108 -9.57 3.69 23.04
CA THR A 108 -8.98 2.72 22.08
C THR A 108 -9.63 1.33 22.17
N LYS A 109 -10.53 1.14 23.16
CA LYS A 109 -11.15 -0.16 23.41
C LYS A 109 -12.09 -0.58 22.30
N GLY A 110 -11.78 -1.72 21.66
CA GLY A 110 -12.62 -2.31 20.60
C GLY A 110 -12.54 -1.60 19.25
N ILE A 111 -11.63 -0.64 19.09
CA ILE A 111 -11.44 0.10 17.84
C ILE A 111 -10.23 -0.49 17.11
N LYS A 112 -10.41 -0.83 15.82
CA LYS A 112 -9.30 -1.11 14.92
C LYS A 112 -8.69 0.22 14.48
N LEU A 113 -7.59 0.61 15.13
CA LEU A 113 -6.89 1.86 14.82
C LEU A 113 -6.27 1.82 13.40
N ARG A 114 -6.23 2.98 12.77
CA ARG A 114 -5.58 3.23 11.49
C ARG A 114 -4.48 4.28 11.66
N ASN A 115 -3.59 4.41 10.70
CA ASN A 115 -2.48 5.35 10.76
C ASN A 115 -2.93 6.80 10.99
N PHE A 116 -4.04 7.23 10.41
CA PHE A 116 -4.55 8.60 10.57
C PHE A 116 -5.20 8.86 11.95
N ASP A 117 -5.60 7.82 12.68
CA ASP A 117 -6.11 7.97 14.05
C ASP A 117 -5.02 8.44 15.02
N ALA A 118 -3.74 8.28 14.66
CA ALA A 118 -2.62 8.68 15.49
C ALA A 118 -2.68 10.16 15.90
N PHE A 119 -3.10 11.04 14.98
CA PHE A 119 -3.25 12.47 15.26
C PHE A 119 -4.37 12.74 16.27
N HIS A 120 -5.54 12.12 16.08
CA HIS A 120 -6.66 12.27 17.01
C HIS A 120 -6.30 11.77 18.41
N LEU A 121 -5.69 10.59 18.50
CA LEU A 121 -5.26 10.00 19.77
C LEU A 121 -4.24 10.89 20.47
N GLY A 122 -3.21 11.32 19.75
CA GLY A 122 -2.13 12.12 20.33
C GLY A 122 -2.57 13.51 20.81
N LEU A 123 -3.53 14.11 20.14
CA LEU A 123 -3.99 15.47 20.47
C LEU A 123 -5.12 15.52 21.50
N ASN A 124 -5.97 14.49 21.56
CA ASN A 124 -7.21 14.56 22.33
C ASN A 124 -7.31 13.52 23.46
N LEU A 125 -6.54 12.45 23.40
CA LEU A 125 -6.77 11.28 24.24
C LEU A 125 -5.54 10.83 25.07
N THR A 126 -4.52 11.67 25.15
CA THR A 126 -3.35 11.47 26.03
C THR A 126 -3.48 12.24 27.33
#